data_d6987509bf113e29b0d369d4a102752c
#
_entry.id   d6987509bf113e29b0d369d4a102752c
#
_cell.length_a   1.000
_cell.length_b   1.000
_cell.length_c   1.000
_cell.angle_alpha   90.00
_cell.angle_beta   90.00
_cell.angle_gamma   90.00
#
_symmetry.space_group_name_H-M   'P 1'
#
loop_
_entity.id
_entity.type
_entity.pdbx_description
1 polymer ?
#
loop_
_entity_poly.entity_id
_entity_poly.type
_entity_poly.pdbx_seq_one_letter_code
_entity_poly.pdbx_strand_id
1 'polypeptide(L)'
;VTSGQYIPKFDIQGHRGARGLMPENTIPAFLMALDSGVTTLELDVVITKDKQVVVSHEPWMSASICFDSEGRVYTEKEEKKFNIYQMTYEEVKQFNCGTKINERFPNQAKMKVSKPLLRDVIVAVEDQIKSNASYEVDYNIEIKSAPDGDNKFHPSIEEYSDLVYNLVDEYLPLERLVIQSFDFRVLKYWHHKYPEIRLSSLVDNTKSIESNLDELGFRPSVYSPHHRLLSREKVTYLHQHK
;
A
#
# COMPACT_ATOMS: atom_id res chain seq x y z
N VAL A 1 24.38 -1.27 21.88
CA VAL A 1 24.14 0.10 21.39
C VAL A 1 22.83 0.03 20.63
N THR A 2 21.74 0.44 21.27
CA THR A 2 20.44 0.61 20.61
C THR A 2 20.63 1.73 19.60
N SER A 3 20.63 1.40 18.31
CA SER A 3 20.57 2.40 17.24
C SER A 3 19.23 3.14 17.42
N GLY A 4 19.30 4.38 17.91
CA GLY A 4 18.12 5.22 17.96
C GLY A 4 17.55 5.34 16.56
N GLN A 5 16.32 4.89 16.38
CA GLN A 5 15.60 4.98 15.12
C GLN A 5 15.55 6.48 14.74
N TYR A 6 16.12 6.83 13.60
CA TYR A 6 16.02 8.19 13.08
C TYR A 6 14.58 8.39 12.61
N ILE A 7 13.80 9.17 13.37
CA ILE A 7 12.48 9.61 12.93
C ILE A 7 12.69 10.92 12.17
N PRO A 8 12.53 10.96 10.85
CA PRO A 8 12.70 12.19 10.10
C PRO A 8 11.70 13.24 10.60
N LYS A 9 12.13 14.51 10.62
CA LYS A 9 11.27 15.63 11.03
C LYS A 9 10.04 15.76 10.12
N PHE A 10 10.16 15.32 8.88
CA PHE A 10 9.08 15.20 7.91
C PHE A 10 9.14 13.81 7.29
N ASP A 11 7.98 13.16 7.20
CA ASP A 11 7.80 11.93 6.46
C ASP A 11 7.33 12.28 5.04
N ILE A 12 8.16 11.95 4.05
CA ILE A 12 7.86 12.16 2.63
C ILE A 12 7.55 10.81 2.03
N GLN A 13 6.28 10.57 1.74
CA GLN A 13 5.82 9.29 1.21
C GLN A 13 5.66 9.32 -0.30
N GLY A 14 6.28 8.35 -0.98
CA GLY A 14 6.07 8.06 -2.38
C GLY A 14 4.79 7.27 -2.56
N HIS A 15 3.64 7.96 -2.81
CA HIS A 15 2.30 7.37 -2.90
C HIS A 15 2.16 6.47 -4.13
N ARG A 16 2.07 5.14 -3.92
CA ARG A 16 2.14 4.08 -4.94
C ARG A 16 3.45 4.15 -5.74
N GLY A 17 4.53 4.50 -5.06
CA GLY A 17 5.78 4.93 -5.66
C GLY A 17 5.68 6.36 -6.23
N ALA A 18 6.48 6.67 -7.24
CA ALA A 18 6.44 7.97 -7.95
C ALA A 18 5.35 7.96 -9.04
N ARG A 19 4.08 7.72 -8.68
CA ARG A 19 2.98 7.51 -9.66
C ARG A 19 2.73 8.67 -10.61
N GLY A 20 3.18 9.87 -10.27
CA GLY A 20 3.11 11.02 -11.17
C GLY A 20 4.06 10.92 -12.36
N LEU A 21 5.11 10.10 -12.26
CA LEU A 21 6.19 9.95 -13.22
C LEU A 21 6.27 8.53 -13.82
N MET A 22 5.88 7.50 -13.07
CA MET A 22 5.96 6.09 -13.45
C MET A 22 4.61 5.40 -13.21
N PRO A 23 4.31 4.27 -13.89
CA PRO A 23 3.10 3.48 -13.63
C PRO A 23 2.99 3.10 -12.15
N GLU A 24 1.86 3.42 -11.52
CA GLU A 24 1.64 3.25 -10.09
C GLU A 24 1.81 1.81 -9.61
N ASN A 25 2.28 1.63 -8.38
CA ASN A 25 2.43 0.33 -7.73
C ASN A 25 3.28 -0.66 -8.55
N THR A 26 4.35 -0.16 -9.17
CA THR A 26 5.30 -0.95 -9.95
C THR A 26 6.72 -0.77 -9.44
N ILE A 27 7.59 -1.75 -9.68
CA ILE A 27 9.01 -1.65 -9.30
C ILE A 27 9.65 -0.36 -9.82
N PRO A 28 9.52 0.03 -11.12
CA PRO A 28 10.08 1.30 -11.59
C PRO A 28 9.56 2.53 -10.84
N ALA A 29 8.29 2.52 -10.38
CA ALA A 29 7.74 3.63 -9.62
C ALA A 29 8.36 3.74 -8.21
N PHE A 30 8.64 2.61 -7.57
CA PHE A 30 9.29 2.60 -6.25
C PHE A 30 10.76 3.00 -6.33
N LEU A 31 11.50 2.51 -7.32
CA LEU A 31 12.89 2.90 -7.55
C LEU A 31 13.00 4.40 -7.88
N MET A 32 12.10 4.94 -8.70
CA MET A 32 12.02 6.38 -8.98
C MET A 32 11.69 7.20 -7.74
N ALA A 33 10.80 6.71 -6.86
CA ALA A 33 10.50 7.38 -5.60
C ALA A 33 11.72 7.41 -4.68
N LEU A 34 12.44 6.30 -4.57
CA LEU A 34 13.69 6.20 -3.81
C LEU A 34 14.73 7.21 -4.33
N ASP A 35 14.95 7.28 -5.64
CA ASP A 35 15.88 8.22 -6.27
C ASP A 35 15.44 9.69 -6.08
N SER A 36 14.13 9.92 -5.89
CA SER A 36 13.56 11.25 -5.60
C SER A 36 13.72 11.69 -4.14
N GLY A 37 14.25 10.83 -3.27
CA GLY A 37 14.57 11.17 -1.88
C GLY A 37 13.38 11.06 -0.91
N VAL A 38 12.44 10.15 -1.15
CA VAL A 38 11.36 9.86 -0.18
C VAL A 38 11.92 9.16 1.06
N THR A 39 11.26 9.34 2.20
CA THR A 39 11.60 8.64 3.44
C THR A 39 10.79 7.35 3.62
N THR A 40 9.66 7.26 2.94
CA THR A 40 8.73 6.12 3.01
C THR A 40 8.19 5.78 1.62
N LEU A 41 8.18 4.52 1.28
CA LEU A 41 7.44 3.99 0.13
C LEU A 41 6.05 3.59 0.59
N GLU A 42 5.04 4.23 0.00
CA GLU A 42 3.65 3.87 0.25
C GLU A 42 3.15 3.00 -0.90
N LEU A 43 2.46 1.93 -0.57
CA LEU A 43 1.96 0.94 -1.51
C LEU A 43 0.72 0.21 -0.99
N ASP A 44 -0.03 -0.36 -1.92
CA ASP A 44 -1.25 -1.13 -1.64
C ASP A 44 -1.02 -2.60 -1.97
N VAL A 45 -1.58 -3.51 -1.19
CA VAL A 45 -1.48 -4.95 -1.46
C VAL A 45 -2.85 -5.60 -1.58
N VAL A 46 -2.90 -6.68 -2.35
CA VAL A 46 -4.05 -7.57 -2.53
C VAL A 46 -3.56 -9.02 -2.59
N ILE A 47 -4.46 -9.99 -2.43
CA ILE A 47 -4.12 -11.42 -2.41
C ILE A 47 -4.67 -12.10 -3.67
N THR A 48 -3.86 -12.95 -4.31
CA THR A 48 -4.28 -13.80 -5.44
C THR A 48 -4.94 -15.08 -4.97
N LYS A 49 -5.52 -15.84 -5.91
CA LYS A 49 -6.09 -17.18 -5.69
C LYS A 49 -5.07 -18.18 -5.11
N ASP A 50 -3.83 -18.09 -5.55
CA ASP A 50 -2.69 -18.91 -5.10
C ASP A 50 -1.93 -18.28 -3.93
N LYS A 51 -2.59 -17.37 -3.18
CA LYS A 51 -2.11 -16.77 -1.94
C LYS A 51 -0.83 -15.95 -2.07
N GLN A 52 -0.57 -15.41 -3.26
CA GLN A 52 0.53 -14.47 -3.46
C GLN A 52 0.10 -13.05 -3.05
N VAL A 53 1.01 -12.31 -2.42
CA VAL A 53 0.80 -10.88 -2.08
C VAL A 53 1.24 -10.04 -3.27
N VAL A 54 0.27 -9.42 -3.94
CA VAL A 54 0.46 -8.59 -5.14
C VAL A 54 0.31 -7.12 -4.81
N VAL A 55 1.15 -6.27 -5.37
CA VAL A 55 1.05 -4.82 -5.20
C VAL A 55 0.04 -4.24 -6.18
N SER A 56 -1.10 -3.78 -5.65
CA SER A 56 -2.23 -3.26 -6.42
C SER A 56 -3.15 -2.43 -5.54
N HIS A 57 -3.59 -1.27 -6.05
CA HIS A 57 -4.60 -0.46 -5.35
C HIS A 57 -5.98 -1.11 -5.41
N GLU A 58 -6.42 -1.55 -6.59
CA GLU A 58 -7.71 -2.22 -6.75
C GLU A 58 -7.54 -3.73 -6.58
N PRO A 59 -8.52 -4.44 -5.98
CA PRO A 59 -8.52 -5.90 -5.89
C PRO A 59 -8.91 -6.57 -7.23
N TRP A 60 -8.85 -5.83 -8.32
CA TRP A 60 -9.06 -6.28 -9.70
C TRP A 60 -8.08 -5.57 -10.64
N MET A 61 -8.00 -6.04 -11.87
CA MET A 61 -7.20 -5.38 -12.91
C MET A 61 -7.98 -4.15 -13.39
N SER A 62 -7.58 -2.96 -12.91
CA SER A 62 -8.33 -1.73 -13.18
C SER A 62 -8.31 -1.33 -14.66
N ALA A 63 -9.50 -1.08 -15.20
CA ALA A 63 -9.68 -0.62 -16.57
C ALA A 63 -9.01 0.73 -16.86
N SER A 64 -8.81 1.55 -15.83
CA SER A 64 -8.19 2.87 -15.98
C SER A 64 -6.70 2.82 -16.32
N ILE A 65 -5.99 1.76 -15.92
CA ILE A 65 -4.52 1.66 -16.06
C ILE A 65 -4.05 0.41 -16.80
N CYS A 66 -4.90 -0.62 -16.95
CA CYS A 66 -4.49 -1.89 -17.54
C CYS A 66 -5.13 -2.15 -18.90
N PHE A 67 -4.43 -2.93 -19.73
CA PHE A 67 -4.95 -3.71 -20.86
C PHE A 67 -5.05 -5.16 -20.41
N ASP A 68 -5.96 -5.94 -21.02
CA ASP A 68 -6.05 -7.37 -20.74
C ASP A 68 -4.85 -8.17 -21.27
N SER A 69 -4.85 -9.47 -21.07
CA SER A 69 -3.78 -10.37 -21.50
C SER A 69 -3.58 -10.44 -23.03
N GLU A 70 -4.59 -10.02 -23.80
CA GLU A 70 -4.54 -9.93 -25.27
C GLU A 70 -4.25 -8.49 -25.76
N GLY A 71 -4.01 -7.55 -24.83
CA GLY A 71 -3.74 -6.13 -25.14
C GLY A 71 -4.99 -5.32 -25.47
N ARG A 72 -6.19 -5.81 -25.12
CA ARG A 72 -7.46 -5.13 -25.40
C ARG A 72 -7.86 -4.20 -24.25
N VAL A 73 -8.58 -3.15 -24.59
CA VAL A 73 -9.25 -2.25 -23.65
C VAL A 73 -10.54 -2.90 -23.15
N TYR A 74 -10.83 -2.74 -21.89
CA TYR A 74 -12.11 -3.09 -21.26
C TYR A 74 -12.63 -1.90 -20.42
N THR A 75 -13.89 -1.95 -20.07
CA THR A 75 -14.57 -0.86 -19.34
C THR A 75 -14.55 -1.07 -17.83
N GLU A 76 -14.79 -0.02 -17.05
CA GLU A 76 -14.96 -0.09 -15.59
C GLU A 76 -16.09 -1.06 -15.15
N LYS A 77 -17.12 -1.24 -16.02
CA LYS A 77 -18.19 -2.22 -15.75
C LYS A 77 -17.70 -3.67 -15.87
N GLU A 78 -16.64 -3.88 -16.61
CA GLU A 78 -16.07 -5.20 -16.90
C GLU A 78 -14.87 -5.53 -16.01
N GLU A 79 -14.17 -4.53 -15.44
CA GLU A 79 -12.91 -4.74 -14.71
C GLU A 79 -13.03 -5.73 -13.54
N LYS A 80 -14.19 -5.78 -12.86
CA LYS A 80 -14.42 -6.71 -11.74
C LYS A 80 -14.47 -8.19 -12.14
N LYS A 81 -14.56 -8.49 -13.46
CA LYS A 81 -14.38 -9.85 -13.97
C LYS A 81 -12.93 -10.33 -13.80
N PHE A 82 -12.00 -9.40 -13.78
CA PHE A 82 -10.58 -9.65 -13.56
C PHE A 82 -10.20 -9.48 -12.09
N ASN A 83 -10.95 -10.15 -11.23
CA ASN A 83 -10.78 -10.15 -9.79
C ASN A 83 -9.50 -10.90 -9.40
N ILE A 84 -8.53 -10.19 -8.84
CA ILE A 84 -7.20 -10.73 -8.50
C ILE A 84 -7.30 -11.89 -7.50
N TYR A 85 -8.25 -11.84 -6.55
CA TYR A 85 -8.46 -12.93 -5.60
C TYR A 85 -8.94 -14.23 -6.24
N GLN A 86 -9.46 -14.18 -7.47
CA GLN A 86 -9.86 -15.36 -8.26
C GLN A 86 -8.84 -15.75 -9.34
N MET A 87 -7.75 -14.99 -9.48
CA MET A 87 -6.69 -15.22 -10.45
C MET A 87 -5.43 -15.72 -9.76
N THR A 88 -4.70 -16.61 -10.41
CA THR A 88 -3.32 -16.93 -10.02
C THR A 88 -2.39 -15.76 -10.38
N TYR A 89 -1.22 -15.69 -9.74
CA TYR A 89 -0.25 -14.64 -10.10
C TYR A 89 0.22 -14.75 -11.56
N GLU A 90 0.34 -15.96 -12.08
CA GLU A 90 0.69 -16.19 -13.49
C GLU A 90 -0.35 -15.56 -14.46
N GLU A 91 -1.64 -15.57 -14.10
CA GLU A 91 -2.69 -14.88 -14.85
C GLU A 91 -2.60 -13.35 -14.69
N VAL A 92 -2.34 -12.85 -13.48
CA VAL A 92 -2.16 -11.41 -13.21
C VAL A 92 -1.01 -10.83 -14.04
N LYS A 93 0.13 -11.53 -14.13
CA LYS A 93 1.31 -11.09 -14.88
C LYS A 93 1.08 -10.90 -16.38
N GLN A 94 0.03 -11.48 -16.94
CA GLN A 94 -0.28 -11.36 -18.38
C GLN A 94 -0.84 -9.97 -18.73
N PHE A 95 -1.33 -9.23 -17.76
CA PHE A 95 -1.88 -7.90 -17.99
C PHE A 95 -0.77 -6.86 -18.11
N ASN A 96 -1.02 -5.86 -18.96
CA ASN A 96 -0.13 -4.70 -19.11
C ASN A 96 -0.76 -3.48 -18.45
N CYS A 97 -0.19 -3.05 -17.33
CA CYS A 97 -0.71 -1.95 -16.50
C CYS A 97 0.20 -0.71 -16.53
N GLY A 98 0.97 -0.48 -17.60
CA GLY A 98 1.89 0.65 -17.66
C GLY A 98 2.00 1.38 -19.00
N THR A 99 1.33 0.90 -20.05
CA THR A 99 1.35 1.58 -21.36
C THR A 99 0.08 2.38 -21.64
N LYS A 100 -0.99 2.22 -20.85
CA LYS A 100 -2.22 2.99 -20.97
C LYS A 100 -1.97 4.44 -20.56
N ILE A 101 -2.57 5.38 -21.30
CA ILE A 101 -2.50 6.80 -20.95
C ILE A 101 -3.29 7.01 -19.67
N ASN A 102 -2.66 7.61 -18.66
CA ASN A 102 -3.31 8.07 -17.46
C ASN A 102 -3.54 9.58 -17.57
N GLU A 103 -4.78 10.00 -17.83
CA GLU A 103 -5.14 11.41 -17.98
C GLU A 103 -4.85 12.24 -16.73
N ARG A 104 -4.90 11.62 -15.56
CA ARG A 104 -4.57 12.27 -14.28
C ARG A 104 -3.07 12.59 -14.16
N PHE A 105 -2.23 11.80 -14.83
CA PHE A 105 -0.77 11.94 -14.80
C PHE A 105 -0.20 11.95 -16.22
N PRO A 106 -0.36 13.06 -16.98
CA PRO A 106 0.00 13.12 -18.41
C PRO A 106 1.51 12.93 -18.66
N ASN A 107 2.35 13.22 -17.66
CA ASN A 107 3.81 13.07 -17.75
C ASN A 107 4.31 11.69 -17.31
N GLN A 108 3.42 10.77 -16.94
CA GLN A 108 3.78 9.42 -16.53
C GLN A 108 4.42 8.66 -17.70
N ALA A 109 5.58 8.06 -17.46
CA ALA A 109 6.27 7.23 -18.44
C ALA A 109 5.41 6.03 -18.82
N LYS A 110 5.47 5.62 -20.10
CA LYS A 110 4.78 4.45 -20.62
C LYS A 110 5.77 3.31 -20.75
N MET A 111 5.49 2.23 -20.05
CA MET A 111 6.30 1.01 -20.13
C MET A 111 5.46 -0.24 -19.94
N LYS A 112 5.83 -1.33 -20.62
CA LYS A 112 5.13 -2.60 -20.45
C LYS A 112 5.51 -3.19 -19.10
N VAL A 113 4.60 -3.09 -18.14
CA VAL A 113 4.73 -3.66 -16.80
C VAL A 113 3.41 -4.28 -16.37
N SER A 114 3.49 -5.26 -15.47
CA SER A 114 2.35 -5.82 -14.76
C SER A 114 2.42 -5.46 -13.28
N LYS A 115 1.41 -5.87 -12.51
CA LYS A 115 1.41 -5.74 -11.05
C LYS A 115 2.43 -6.69 -10.44
N PRO A 116 3.43 -6.19 -9.67
CA PRO A 116 4.49 -7.03 -9.10
C PRO A 116 4.03 -7.74 -7.83
N LEU A 117 4.75 -8.79 -7.43
CA LEU A 117 4.69 -9.33 -6.08
C LEU A 117 5.30 -8.34 -5.09
N LEU A 118 4.77 -8.28 -3.87
CA LEU A 118 5.36 -7.48 -2.79
C LEU A 118 6.81 -7.89 -2.51
N ARG A 119 7.10 -9.20 -2.51
CA ARG A 119 8.46 -9.72 -2.38
C ARG A 119 9.41 -9.11 -3.40
N ASP A 120 9.02 -9.09 -4.67
CA ASP A 120 9.88 -8.61 -5.76
C ASP A 120 10.11 -7.10 -5.67
N VAL A 121 9.12 -6.33 -5.17
CA VAL A 121 9.27 -4.90 -4.86
C VAL A 121 10.30 -4.69 -3.76
N ILE A 122 10.16 -5.40 -2.63
CA ILE A 122 11.09 -5.28 -1.50
C ILE A 122 12.52 -5.63 -1.95
N VAL A 123 12.70 -6.75 -2.61
CA VAL A 123 14.03 -7.18 -3.09
C VAL A 123 14.64 -6.12 -4.01
N ALA A 124 13.90 -5.60 -4.99
CA ALA A 124 14.42 -4.60 -5.92
C ALA A 124 14.81 -3.28 -5.21
N VAL A 125 14.00 -2.83 -4.24
CA VAL A 125 14.28 -1.61 -3.47
C VAL A 125 15.50 -1.80 -2.57
N GLU A 126 15.56 -2.90 -1.81
CA GLU A 126 16.69 -3.18 -0.91
C GLU A 126 18.00 -3.39 -1.67
N ASP A 127 17.95 -4.00 -2.85
CA ASP A 127 19.14 -4.14 -3.71
C ASP A 127 19.62 -2.77 -4.23
N GLN A 128 18.73 -1.84 -4.58
CA GLN A 128 19.11 -0.49 -4.99
C GLN A 128 19.68 0.31 -3.81
N ILE A 129 19.08 0.22 -2.62
CA ILE A 129 19.62 0.85 -1.39
C ILE A 129 21.03 0.39 -1.13
N LYS A 130 21.28 -0.93 -1.16
CA LYS A 130 22.61 -1.51 -0.94
C LYS A 130 23.59 -1.09 -2.03
N SER A 131 23.20 -1.17 -3.30
CA SER A 131 24.06 -0.86 -4.46
C SER A 131 24.49 0.61 -4.50
N ASN A 132 23.61 1.53 -4.10
CA ASN A 132 23.86 2.96 -4.12
C ASN A 132 24.37 3.50 -2.77
N ALA A 133 24.55 2.64 -1.76
CA ALA A 133 24.85 3.02 -0.37
C ALA A 133 23.90 4.13 0.14
N SER A 134 22.62 4.02 -0.25
CA SER A 134 21.57 4.97 0.11
C SER A 134 21.05 4.70 1.52
N TYR A 135 20.31 5.67 2.09
CA TYR A 135 19.64 5.47 3.37
C TYR A 135 18.44 4.50 3.24
N GLU A 136 18.15 3.80 4.32
CA GLU A 136 16.99 2.93 4.41
C GLU A 136 15.70 3.76 4.44
N VAL A 137 14.66 3.27 3.75
CA VAL A 137 13.32 3.87 3.74
C VAL A 137 12.34 2.97 4.49
N ASP A 138 11.28 3.57 5.00
CA ASP A 138 10.16 2.83 5.58
C ASP A 138 9.20 2.35 4.48
N TYR A 139 8.42 1.33 4.80
CA TYR A 139 7.34 0.81 3.95
C TYR A 139 6.00 1.02 4.66
N ASN A 140 5.11 1.79 4.03
CA ASN A 140 3.74 1.99 4.48
C ASN A 140 2.80 1.19 3.57
N ILE A 141 2.33 0.04 4.06
CA ILE A 141 1.58 -0.94 3.28
C ILE A 141 0.10 -0.85 3.62
N GLU A 142 -0.74 -0.54 2.63
CA GLU A 142 -2.19 -0.56 2.78
C GLU A 142 -2.75 -1.95 2.49
N ILE A 143 -3.45 -2.52 3.48
CA ILE A 143 -4.26 -3.72 3.30
C ILE A 143 -5.64 -3.29 2.80
N LYS A 144 -5.93 -3.64 1.54
CA LYS A 144 -7.14 -3.26 0.82
C LYS A 144 -8.28 -4.24 1.14
N SER A 145 -9.05 -3.95 2.16
CA SER A 145 -10.20 -4.77 2.56
C SER A 145 -11.44 -3.92 2.86
N ALA A 146 -12.58 -4.57 2.79
CA ALA A 146 -13.86 -4.03 3.18
C ALA A 146 -14.81 -5.19 3.54
N PRO A 147 -15.80 -5.00 4.44
CA PRO A 147 -16.69 -6.09 4.87
C PRO A 147 -17.45 -6.78 3.74
N ASP A 148 -17.84 -6.05 2.70
CA ASP A 148 -18.55 -6.59 1.52
C ASP A 148 -17.59 -7.29 0.53
N GLY A 149 -16.30 -7.23 0.76
CA GLY A 149 -15.24 -7.89 0.01
C GLY A 149 -14.77 -9.22 0.59
N ASP A 150 -15.16 -9.56 1.83
CA ASP A 150 -14.72 -10.78 2.53
C ASP A 150 -15.05 -12.04 1.69
N ASN A 151 -14.02 -12.88 1.44
CA ASN A 151 -14.07 -14.09 0.62
C ASN A 151 -14.57 -13.88 -0.83
N LYS A 152 -14.64 -12.65 -1.28
CA LYS A 152 -15.03 -12.28 -2.63
C LYS A 152 -13.91 -11.56 -3.38
N PHE A 153 -13.32 -10.55 -2.76
CA PHE A 153 -12.20 -9.77 -3.30
C PHE A 153 -10.91 -9.95 -2.51
N HIS A 154 -10.99 -10.56 -1.34
CA HIS A 154 -9.87 -10.86 -0.46
C HIS A 154 -10.25 -11.98 0.51
N PRO A 155 -9.29 -12.67 1.13
CA PRO A 155 -9.54 -13.68 2.17
C PRO A 155 -10.08 -13.04 3.46
N SER A 156 -10.24 -13.82 4.52
CA SER A 156 -10.52 -13.27 5.85
C SER A 156 -9.42 -12.27 6.26
N ILE A 157 -9.75 -11.36 7.18
CA ILE A 157 -8.80 -10.35 7.67
C ILE A 157 -7.57 -11.01 8.29
N GLU A 158 -7.78 -12.11 9.02
CA GLU A 158 -6.71 -12.87 9.68
C GLU A 158 -5.76 -13.48 8.66
N GLU A 159 -6.29 -14.22 7.68
CA GLU A 159 -5.47 -14.85 6.63
C GLU A 159 -4.72 -13.80 5.81
N TYR A 160 -5.39 -12.70 5.45
CA TYR A 160 -4.79 -11.60 4.70
C TYR A 160 -3.61 -10.98 5.46
N SER A 161 -3.86 -10.64 6.71
CA SER A 161 -2.86 -10.03 7.60
C SER A 161 -1.67 -10.94 7.80
N ASP A 162 -1.90 -12.23 8.05
CA ASP A 162 -0.84 -13.22 8.28
C ASP A 162 0.02 -13.44 7.04
N LEU A 163 -0.58 -13.48 5.84
CA LEU A 163 0.17 -13.58 4.58
C LEU A 163 1.10 -12.37 4.38
N VAL A 164 0.62 -11.16 4.67
CA VAL A 164 1.43 -9.94 4.56
C VAL A 164 2.53 -9.93 5.61
N TYR A 165 2.19 -10.22 6.88
CA TYR A 165 3.16 -10.25 7.99
C TYR A 165 4.30 -11.24 7.72
N ASN A 166 3.97 -12.49 7.41
CA ASN A 166 4.97 -13.54 7.18
C ASN A 166 5.92 -13.20 6.04
N LEU A 167 5.39 -12.60 4.96
CA LEU A 167 6.22 -12.17 3.85
C LEU A 167 7.16 -11.04 4.27
N VAL A 168 6.64 -10.00 4.95
CA VAL A 168 7.46 -8.84 5.32
C VAL A 168 8.53 -9.23 6.35
N ASP A 169 8.19 -10.05 7.35
CA ASP A 169 9.13 -10.55 8.37
C ASP A 169 10.31 -11.33 7.77
N GLU A 170 10.09 -12.01 6.63
CA GLU A 170 11.15 -12.72 5.90
C GLU A 170 12.15 -11.77 5.21
N TYR A 171 11.71 -10.58 4.75
CA TYR A 171 12.48 -9.73 3.85
C TYR A 171 12.92 -8.39 4.44
N LEU A 172 12.29 -7.92 5.53
CA LEU A 172 12.52 -6.58 6.09
C LEU A 172 12.60 -6.59 7.62
N PRO A 173 13.43 -5.73 8.21
CA PRO A 173 13.30 -5.39 9.64
C PRO A 173 11.92 -4.76 9.91
N LEU A 174 11.18 -5.33 10.87
CA LEU A 174 9.80 -4.94 11.16
C LEU A 174 9.65 -3.51 11.66
N GLU A 175 10.71 -2.91 12.23
CA GLU A 175 10.74 -1.49 12.62
C GLU A 175 10.59 -0.53 11.44
N ARG A 176 10.80 -1.00 10.19
CA ARG A 176 10.61 -0.23 8.97
C ARG A 176 9.21 -0.39 8.38
N LEU A 177 8.36 -1.20 9.01
CA LEU A 177 7.00 -1.46 8.55
C LEU A 177 5.99 -0.53 9.23
N VAL A 178 5.08 0.01 8.43
CA VAL A 178 3.82 0.61 8.84
C VAL A 178 2.70 -0.11 8.09
N ILE A 179 1.67 -0.54 8.80
CA ILE A 179 0.45 -1.07 8.17
C ILE A 179 -0.63 -0.01 8.26
N GLN A 180 -1.24 0.30 7.12
CA GLN A 180 -2.39 1.20 7.06
C GLN A 180 -3.62 0.52 6.50
N SER A 181 -4.79 0.96 6.93
CA SER A 181 -6.07 0.51 6.38
C SER A 181 -7.20 1.48 6.73
N PHE A 182 -8.20 1.55 5.85
CA PHE A 182 -9.53 2.11 6.15
C PHE A 182 -10.40 1.13 6.94
N ASP A 183 -10.12 -0.16 6.85
CA ASP A 183 -10.83 -1.21 7.57
C ASP A 183 -10.26 -1.38 8.98
N PHE A 184 -10.97 -0.86 9.97
CA PHE A 184 -10.53 -0.95 11.36
C PHE A 184 -10.44 -2.38 11.89
N ARG A 185 -11.07 -3.37 11.25
CA ARG A 185 -10.91 -4.80 11.59
C ARG A 185 -9.46 -5.24 11.38
N VAL A 186 -8.82 -4.79 10.28
CA VAL A 186 -7.40 -5.03 10.01
C VAL A 186 -6.55 -4.46 11.15
N LEU A 187 -6.73 -3.18 11.46
CA LEU A 187 -5.92 -2.50 12.46
C LEU A 187 -6.07 -3.11 13.85
N LYS A 188 -7.29 -3.54 14.22
CA LYS A 188 -7.56 -4.25 15.48
C LYS A 188 -6.86 -5.61 15.54
N TYR A 189 -6.89 -6.36 14.42
CA TYR A 189 -6.22 -7.65 14.33
C TYR A 189 -4.71 -7.48 14.48
N TRP A 190 -4.11 -6.54 13.75
CA TRP A 190 -2.67 -6.25 13.83
C TRP A 190 -2.26 -5.74 15.22
N HIS A 191 -3.02 -4.85 15.82
CA HIS A 191 -2.77 -4.35 17.18
C HIS A 191 -2.73 -5.47 18.23
N HIS A 192 -3.61 -6.46 18.07
CA HIS A 192 -3.69 -7.60 18.98
C HIS A 192 -2.59 -8.65 18.73
N LYS A 193 -2.35 -9.00 17.47
CA LYS A 193 -1.49 -10.13 17.11
C LYS A 193 -0.03 -9.74 16.89
N TYR A 194 0.22 -8.53 16.40
CA TYR A 194 1.54 -8.00 16.05
C TYR A 194 1.77 -6.63 16.68
N PRO A 195 1.79 -6.55 18.03
CA PRO A 195 1.76 -5.28 18.76
C PRO A 195 3.00 -4.39 18.55
N GLU A 196 4.10 -4.95 18.02
CA GLU A 196 5.32 -4.24 17.69
C GLU A 196 5.21 -3.41 16.40
N ILE A 197 4.21 -3.70 15.55
CA ILE A 197 4.07 -3.05 14.26
C ILE A 197 3.40 -1.68 14.40
N ARG A 198 3.96 -0.68 13.75
CA ARG A 198 3.36 0.65 13.66
C ARG A 198 2.10 0.60 12.79
N LEU A 199 1.01 1.18 13.30
CA LEU A 199 -0.27 1.18 12.62
C LEU A 199 -0.68 2.61 12.24
N SER A 200 -1.21 2.76 11.03
CA SER A 200 -1.76 4.01 10.51
C SER A 200 -3.25 3.83 10.19
N SER A 201 -4.08 4.61 10.87
CA SER A 201 -5.52 4.61 10.68
C SER A 201 -5.89 5.59 9.55
N LEU A 202 -6.31 5.07 8.41
CA LEU A 202 -6.86 5.85 7.31
C LEU A 202 -8.33 6.21 7.62
N VAL A 203 -8.67 7.49 7.46
CA VAL A 203 -10.00 8.00 7.76
C VAL A 203 -10.50 8.92 6.64
N ASP A 204 -11.67 8.58 6.09
CA ASP A 204 -12.40 9.42 5.13
C ASP A 204 -13.89 9.45 5.50
N ASN A 205 -14.18 10.03 6.66
CA ASN A 205 -15.55 10.20 7.16
C ASN A 205 -15.66 11.53 7.92
N THR A 206 -16.89 11.91 8.30
CA THR A 206 -17.19 13.16 9.00
C THR A 206 -17.23 13.03 10.52
N LYS A 207 -16.91 11.84 11.08
CA LYS A 207 -16.84 11.64 12.54
C LYS A 207 -15.70 12.47 13.15
N SER A 208 -15.79 12.77 14.46
CA SER A 208 -14.67 13.38 15.19
C SER A 208 -13.47 12.44 15.30
N ILE A 209 -12.31 12.97 15.64
CA ILE A 209 -11.10 12.18 15.91
C ILE A 209 -11.37 11.21 17.05
N GLU A 210 -11.98 11.68 18.14
CA GLU A 210 -12.32 10.89 19.32
C GLU A 210 -13.25 9.74 18.94
N SER A 211 -14.32 10.00 18.17
CA SER A 211 -15.26 8.97 17.76
C SER A 211 -14.59 7.89 16.89
N ASN A 212 -13.65 8.25 16.03
CA ASN A 212 -12.88 7.27 15.23
C ASN A 212 -11.92 6.47 16.12
N LEU A 213 -11.27 7.11 17.11
CA LEU A 213 -10.37 6.42 18.04
C LEU A 213 -11.14 5.48 18.98
N ASP A 214 -12.33 5.91 19.46
CA ASP A 214 -13.22 5.07 20.28
C ASP A 214 -13.68 3.83 19.49
N GLU A 215 -14.06 4.00 18.22
CA GLU A 215 -14.42 2.88 17.34
C GLU A 215 -13.23 1.95 17.07
N LEU A 216 -12.04 2.50 16.89
CA LEU A 216 -10.81 1.72 16.71
C LEU A 216 -10.43 0.97 18.00
N GLY A 217 -10.67 1.55 19.16
CA GLY A 217 -10.45 0.94 20.47
C GLY A 217 -9.01 1.03 21.00
N PHE A 218 -8.10 1.68 20.26
CA PHE A 218 -6.72 1.97 20.66
C PHE A 218 -6.20 3.22 19.94
N ARG A 219 -5.02 3.72 20.35
CA ARG A 219 -4.36 4.82 19.65
C ARG A 219 -3.34 4.28 18.66
N PRO A 220 -3.51 4.51 17.34
CA PRO A 220 -2.55 4.09 16.32
C PRO A 220 -1.31 4.99 16.36
N SER A 221 -0.19 4.51 15.84
CA SER A 221 1.05 5.30 15.69
C SER A 221 0.84 6.53 14.77
N VAL A 222 -0.06 6.40 13.79
CA VAL A 222 -0.39 7.45 12.83
C VAL A 222 -1.91 7.52 12.65
N TYR A 223 -2.46 8.73 12.70
CA TYR A 223 -3.84 9.02 12.33
C TYR A 223 -3.82 9.78 11.00
N SER A 224 -4.33 9.16 9.92
CA SER A 224 -4.21 9.64 8.54
C SER A 224 -5.58 9.97 7.93
N PRO A 225 -6.17 11.12 8.26
CA PRO A 225 -7.44 11.52 7.66
C PRO A 225 -7.20 12.10 6.27
N HIS A 226 -8.25 12.06 5.43
CA HIS A 226 -8.24 12.78 4.17
C HIS A 226 -7.88 14.26 4.41
N HIS A 227 -6.97 14.84 3.63
CA HIS A 227 -6.38 16.17 3.87
C HIS A 227 -7.42 17.29 4.04
N ARG A 228 -8.59 17.20 3.38
CA ARG A 228 -9.69 18.18 3.52
C ARG A 228 -10.38 18.14 4.88
N LEU A 229 -10.16 17.08 5.66
CA LEU A 229 -10.71 16.94 7.01
C LEU A 229 -9.77 17.52 8.07
N LEU A 230 -8.55 17.91 7.70
CA LEU A 230 -7.56 18.49 8.62
C LEU A 230 -7.76 19.99 8.77
N SER A 231 -7.56 20.46 10.00
CA SER A 231 -7.33 21.86 10.35
C SER A 231 -6.11 21.98 11.23
N ARG A 232 -5.61 23.18 11.43
CA ARG A 232 -4.46 23.43 12.31
C ARG A 232 -4.74 22.95 13.75
N GLU A 233 -5.96 23.20 14.24
CA GLU A 233 -6.41 22.78 15.59
C GLU A 233 -6.39 21.26 15.72
N LYS A 234 -6.88 20.52 14.71
CA LYS A 234 -6.88 19.06 14.70
C LYS A 234 -5.46 18.50 14.69
N VAL A 235 -4.56 19.09 13.91
CA VAL A 235 -3.15 18.68 13.89
C VAL A 235 -2.50 18.93 15.25
N THR A 236 -2.74 20.10 15.84
CA THR A 236 -2.26 20.43 17.19
C THR A 236 -2.79 19.44 18.22
N TYR A 237 -4.09 19.15 18.18
CA TYR A 237 -4.72 18.16 19.06
C TYR A 237 -4.05 16.79 18.96
N LEU A 238 -3.87 16.26 17.75
CA LEU A 238 -3.22 14.97 17.53
C LEU A 238 -1.79 14.93 18.05
N HIS A 239 -1.02 16.03 17.89
CA HIS A 239 0.36 16.11 18.41
C HIS A 239 0.43 16.20 19.92
N GLN A 240 -0.57 16.77 20.58
CA GLN A 240 -0.63 16.89 22.05
C GLN A 240 -1.10 15.61 22.76
N HIS A 241 -1.78 14.73 22.02
CA HIS A 241 -2.40 13.52 22.57
C HIS A 241 -1.74 12.23 22.02
N LYS A 242 -0.44 12.31 21.73
CA LYS A 242 0.37 11.14 21.31
C LYS A 242 0.49 10.10 22.42
#